data_cc11410810da885f776d12eefda8200f
#
_entry.id   cc11410810da885f776d12eefda8200f
#
_cell.length_a   1.000
_cell.length_b   1.000
_cell.length_c   1.000
_cell.angle_alpha   90.00
_cell.angle_beta   90.00
_cell.angle_gamma   90.00
#
_symmetry.space_group_name_H-M   'P 1'
#
loop_
_entity.id
_entity.type
_entity.pdbx_description
1 polymer ?
#
loop_
_entity_poly.entity_id
_entity_poly.type
_entity_poly.pdbx_seq_one_letter_code
_entity_poly.pdbx_strand_id
1 'polypeptide(L)'
;MGKPRMGHLVLAPAFAVGALMLAGCRSHGPEERVSRASPPPAYTPIPNSGNAFDGYALAALQVEQTAGKQLTRVSYYPDQKKAAMKACASALSDIAKASQSPCTFHFVARVPFALAPYQQGWRLLGRVLEWRIDEDCAAANYDGAIDSAILATKFGFDLCGGGPSDASLGLTIADDARISLAPSLTKMTPGQLKRLSVGIQAALQRKAPVSAIVDNEAQNIRLDEQTLRDAAEHDDFKELTKQLGPGVKEAVDYLHDIHGNESKLAAYFKGFEAEGDQMVKWLRDNGAKPKAGRDTEPKFDKGTERPWKRFAFHFFTAAFPMLKMDDRTIARTRLLVINAELIKGAKEQNETKGNASTYPPTLSDFPHDIVKDPYTGKPFLYHVEKAVFSVYSVGENLRDDAGDTDETFTTPDLKLELKE
;
A
#
# COMPACT_ATOMS: atom_id res chain seq x y z
N MET A 1 22.98 -25.31 -21.84
CA MET A 1 21.52 -25.49 -21.91
C MET A 1 20.96 -25.18 -20.53
N GLY A 2 20.69 -23.91 -20.30
CA GLY A 2 20.17 -23.39 -19.01
C GLY A 2 18.65 -23.44 -18.99
N LYS A 3 18.10 -24.09 -17.99
CA LYS A 3 16.65 -24.06 -17.72
C LYS A 3 16.23 -22.65 -17.35
N PRO A 4 15.08 -22.15 -17.85
CA PRO A 4 14.55 -20.87 -17.41
C PRO A 4 14.11 -20.99 -15.94
N ARG A 5 14.61 -20.12 -15.08
CA ARG A 5 14.08 -19.94 -13.72
C ARG A 5 12.68 -19.36 -13.84
N MET A 6 11.69 -20.12 -13.40
CA MET A 6 10.36 -19.61 -13.11
C MET A 6 10.50 -18.56 -12.02
N GLY A 7 10.19 -17.31 -12.36
CA GLY A 7 9.99 -16.27 -11.37
C GLY A 7 8.83 -16.67 -10.46
N HIS A 8 9.09 -16.78 -9.18
CA HIS A 8 8.08 -17.05 -8.18
C HIS A 8 7.12 -15.85 -8.12
N LEU A 9 5.92 -16.10 -8.61
CA LEU A 9 4.78 -15.22 -8.40
C LEU A 9 4.44 -15.29 -6.91
N VAL A 10 4.84 -14.30 -6.14
CA VAL A 10 4.31 -14.10 -4.79
C VAL A 10 2.85 -13.73 -4.98
N LEU A 11 2.00 -14.71 -4.85
CA LEU A 11 0.56 -14.53 -4.72
C LEU A 11 0.30 -13.82 -3.39
N ALA A 12 0.29 -12.49 -3.44
CA ALA A 12 -0.50 -11.77 -2.46
C ALA A 12 -1.93 -12.36 -2.51
N PRO A 13 -2.61 -12.58 -1.39
CA PRO A 13 -3.97 -13.08 -1.42
C PRO A 13 -4.77 -12.16 -2.33
N ALA A 14 -5.18 -12.69 -3.48
CA ALA A 14 -6.04 -12.00 -4.41
C ALA A 14 -7.35 -11.73 -3.67
N PHE A 15 -7.54 -10.50 -3.21
CA PHE A 15 -8.87 -10.00 -2.98
C PHE A 15 -9.53 -9.99 -4.34
N ALA A 16 -10.34 -11.00 -4.61
CA ALA A 16 -11.24 -11.03 -5.76
C ALA A 16 -12.33 -9.99 -5.52
N VAL A 17 -11.95 -8.72 -5.71
CA VAL A 17 -12.93 -7.66 -5.92
C VAL A 17 -13.29 -7.77 -7.39
N GLY A 18 -14.48 -8.30 -7.66
CA GLY A 18 -14.99 -8.48 -9.00
C GLY A 18 -14.94 -7.17 -9.79
N ALA A 19 -14.25 -7.21 -10.92
CA ALA A 19 -14.30 -6.13 -11.91
C ALA A 19 -15.71 -6.08 -12.48
N LEU A 20 -16.52 -5.12 -12.04
CA LEU A 20 -17.80 -4.79 -12.71
C LEU A 20 -17.50 -3.89 -13.91
N MET A 21 -17.67 -4.46 -15.08
CA MET A 21 -17.80 -3.75 -16.36
C MET A 21 -19.03 -2.85 -16.31
N LEU A 22 -18.85 -1.58 -16.60
CA LEU A 22 -19.91 -0.65 -16.90
C LEU A 22 -20.57 -1.06 -18.23
N ALA A 23 -21.74 -1.62 -18.18
CA ALA A 23 -22.59 -1.86 -19.35
C ALA A 23 -23.93 -1.15 -19.17
N GLY A 24 -24.14 -0.14 -20.00
CA GLY A 24 -25.40 0.23 -20.59
C GLY A 24 -26.58 0.61 -19.70
N CYS A 25 -26.77 1.92 -19.47
CA CYS A 25 -28.03 2.50 -19.06
C CYS A 25 -29.11 2.24 -20.14
N ARG A 26 -30.13 1.46 -19.78
CA ARG A 26 -31.44 1.50 -20.50
C ARG A 26 -32.40 2.32 -19.65
N SER A 27 -32.92 3.36 -20.23
CA SER A 27 -33.93 4.26 -19.70
C SER A 27 -35.26 3.51 -19.39
N HIS A 28 -35.69 3.55 -18.15
CA HIS A 28 -37.09 3.30 -17.77
C HIS A 28 -37.70 4.64 -17.34
N GLY A 29 -38.98 4.84 -17.66
CA GLY A 29 -39.68 6.11 -17.58
C GLY A 29 -39.85 6.70 -16.16
N PRO A 30 -40.52 7.87 -16.04
CA PRO A 30 -40.45 8.71 -14.88
C PRO A 30 -41.34 8.16 -13.76
N GLU A 31 -40.76 7.40 -12.81
CA GLU A 31 -41.28 7.28 -11.45
C GLU A 31 -40.65 8.38 -10.61
N GLU A 32 -41.45 9.13 -9.85
CA GLU A 32 -41.02 10.16 -8.92
C GLU A 32 -39.95 9.59 -7.99
N ARG A 33 -38.71 9.91 -8.27
CA ARG A 33 -37.59 9.58 -7.37
C ARG A 33 -37.70 10.49 -6.15
N VAL A 34 -38.13 9.95 -5.03
CA VAL A 34 -37.87 10.53 -3.72
C VAL A 34 -36.37 10.90 -3.67
N SER A 35 -36.10 12.15 -3.36
CA SER A 35 -34.76 12.73 -3.34
C SER A 35 -33.83 11.86 -2.48
N ARG A 36 -33.06 10.98 -3.12
CA ARG A 36 -31.90 10.38 -2.43
C ARG A 36 -30.99 11.52 -2.02
N ALA A 37 -30.60 11.54 -0.75
CA ALA A 37 -29.51 12.42 -0.34
C ALA A 37 -28.34 12.14 -1.31
N SER A 38 -28.02 13.12 -2.13
CA SER A 38 -26.99 12.96 -3.15
C SER A 38 -25.70 12.57 -2.43
N PRO A 39 -24.99 11.54 -2.90
CA PRO A 39 -23.66 11.26 -2.35
C PRO A 39 -22.85 12.53 -2.39
N PRO A 40 -21.97 12.79 -1.41
CA PRO A 40 -21.13 13.98 -1.44
C PRO A 40 -20.44 14.04 -2.80
N PRO A 41 -20.32 15.25 -3.38
CA PRO A 41 -19.77 15.39 -4.73
C PRO A 41 -18.39 14.73 -4.78
N ALA A 42 -18.17 13.90 -5.79
CA ALA A 42 -16.87 13.27 -6.00
C ALA A 42 -15.81 14.36 -6.06
N TYR A 43 -14.72 14.19 -5.32
CA TYR A 43 -13.62 15.14 -5.35
C TYR A 43 -13.11 15.25 -6.79
N THR A 44 -13.02 16.46 -7.30
CA THR A 44 -12.44 16.74 -8.60
C THR A 44 -11.02 17.30 -8.40
N PRO A 45 -9.99 16.60 -8.89
CA PRO A 45 -8.61 17.07 -8.77
C PRO A 45 -8.42 18.44 -9.40
N ILE A 46 -7.71 19.34 -8.71
CA ILE A 46 -7.49 20.72 -9.12
C ILE A 46 -6.13 20.83 -9.82
N PRO A 47 -6.05 21.16 -11.11
CA PRO A 47 -4.78 21.36 -11.78
C PRO A 47 -3.97 22.48 -11.11
N ASN A 48 -2.66 22.22 -10.92
CA ASN A 48 -1.71 23.19 -10.32
C ASN A 48 -2.10 23.71 -8.93
N SER A 49 -2.77 22.91 -8.13
CA SER A 49 -3.18 23.28 -6.77
C SER A 49 -2.01 23.48 -5.80
N GLY A 50 -0.81 22.99 -6.14
CA GLY A 50 0.32 22.91 -5.20
C GLY A 50 0.24 21.71 -4.25
N ASN A 51 -0.76 20.84 -4.40
CA ASN A 51 -0.93 19.59 -3.66
C ASN A 51 -0.56 18.40 -4.55
N ALA A 52 0.37 17.56 -4.09
CA ALA A 52 0.81 16.39 -4.85
C ALA A 52 -0.35 15.42 -5.14
N PHE A 53 -1.31 15.27 -4.25
CA PHE A 53 -2.49 14.42 -4.44
C PHE A 53 -3.24 14.74 -5.74
N ASP A 54 -3.47 16.02 -6.02
CA ASP A 54 -4.17 16.45 -7.23
C ASP A 54 -3.41 16.05 -8.50
N GLY A 55 -2.09 16.24 -8.49
CA GLY A 55 -1.24 15.83 -9.60
C GLY A 55 -1.25 14.31 -9.81
N TYR A 56 -1.24 13.52 -8.73
CA TYR A 56 -1.33 12.06 -8.79
C TYR A 56 -2.68 11.59 -9.31
N ALA A 57 -3.77 12.22 -8.87
CA ALA A 57 -5.12 11.89 -9.34
C ALA A 57 -5.30 12.23 -10.82
N LEU A 58 -4.84 13.40 -11.27
CA LEU A 58 -4.88 13.79 -12.68
C LEU A 58 -4.03 12.86 -13.56
N ALA A 59 -2.83 12.47 -13.10
CA ALA A 59 -1.99 11.51 -13.81
C ALA A 59 -2.67 10.14 -13.93
N ALA A 60 -3.35 9.67 -12.89
CA ALA A 60 -4.11 8.42 -12.94
C ALA A 60 -5.25 8.49 -13.96
N LEU A 61 -6.06 9.55 -13.95
CA LEU A 61 -7.14 9.76 -14.91
C LEU A 61 -6.61 9.80 -16.36
N GLN A 62 -5.46 10.45 -16.58
CA GLN A 62 -4.81 10.46 -17.89
C GLN A 62 -4.44 9.04 -18.34
N VAL A 63 -3.87 8.23 -17.45
CA VAL A 63 -3.50 6.84 -17.73
C VAL A 63 -4.74 6.00 -18.00
N GLU A 64 -5.82 6.17 -17.26
CA GLU A 64 -7.07 5.48 -17.46
C GLU A 64 -7.67 5.76 -18.87
N GLN A 65 -7.48 6.97 -19.38
CA GLN A 65 -7.90 7.35 -20.73
C GLN A 65 -6.97 6.81 -21.83
N THR A 66 -5.65 6.78 -21.58
CA THR A 66 -4.64 6.51 -22.61
C THR A 66 -4.18 5.07 -22.67
N ALA A 67 -4.18 4.34 -21.54
CA ALA A 67 -3.63 2.99 -21.47
C ALA A 67 -4.55 1.90 -22.01
N GLY A 68 -5.85 2.16 -22.14
CA GLY A 68 -6.82 1.22 -22.70
C GLY A 68 -6.75 -0.17 -22.05
N LYS A 69 -6.57 -1.22 -22.86
CA LYS A 69 -6.47 -2.61 -22.39
C LYS A 69 -5.28 -2.89 -21.47
N GLN A 70 -4.27 -2.01 -21.42
CA GLN A 70 -3.12 -2.17 -20.52
C GLN A 70 -3.51 -1.97 -19.06
N LEU A 71 -4.51 -1.13 -18.78
CA LEU A 71 -4.93 -0.78 -17.44
C LEU A 71 -5.36 -1.98 -16.59
N THR A 72 -6.03 -2.94 -17.18
CA THR A 72 -6.65 -4.09 -16.46
C THR A 72 -5.87 -5.39 -16.57
N ARG A 73 -4.68 -5.39 -17.19
CA ARG A 73 -3.89 -6.60 -17.34
C ARG A 73 -3.33 -7.06 -16.01
N VAL A 74 -3.34 -8.36 -15.79
CA VAL A 74 -2.73 -9.00 -14.61
C VAL A 74 -1.25 -9.29 -14.88
N SER A 75 -0.91 -9.70 -16.11
CA SER A 75 0.47 -10.00 -16.53
C SER A 75 0.80 -9.29 -17.84
N TYR A 76 2.08 -9.02 -18.05
CA TYR A 76 2.58 -8.28 -19.21
C TYR A 76 3.74 -9.01 -19.87
N TYR A 77 3.62 -9.25 -21.17
CA TYR A 77 4.74 -9.66 -22.01
C TYR A 77 5.64 -8.44 -22.32
N PRO A 78 6.89 -8.64 -22.75
CA PRO A 78 7.84 -7.54 -22.99
C PRO A 78 7.29 -6.40 -23.86
N ASP A 79 6.63 -6.73 -24.97
CA ASP A 79 6.06 -5.70 -25.87
C ASP A 79 4.90 -4.92 -25.22
N GLN A 80 4.16 -5.59 -24.35
CA GLN A 80 3.06 -4.95 -23.59
C GLN A 80 3.60 -4.04 -22.50
N LYS A 81 4.71 -4.41 -21.83
CA LYS A 81 5.42 -3.53 -20.91
C LYS A 81 5.87 -2.26 -21.62
N LYS A 82 6.55 -2.39 -22.77
CA LYS A 82 6.97 -1.23 -23.59
C LYS A 82 5.79 -0.33 -24.01
N ALA A 83 4.69 -0.94 -24.43
CA ALA A 83 3.48 -0.19 -24.79
C ALA A 83 2.90 0.58 -23.58
N ALA A 84 2.83 -0.05 -22.41
CA ALA A 84 2.36 0.58 -21.17
C ALA A 84 3.31 1.70 -20.72
N MET A 85 4.62 1.49 -20.75
CA MET A 85 5.61 2.51 -20.42
C MET A 85 5.49 3.74 -21.34
N LYS A 86 5.29 3.52 -22.64
CA LYS A 86 5.07 4.61 -23.61
C LYS A 86 3.76 5.35 -23.31
N ALA A 87 2.66 4.63 -23.03
CA ALA A 87 1.37 5.24 -22.72
C ALA A 87 1.38 6.06 -21.43
N CYS A 88 2.21 5.66 -20.44
CA CYS A 88 2.34 6.33 -19.15
C CYS A 88 3.40 7.43 -19.08
N ALA A 89 4.19 7.67 -20.14
CA ALA A 89 5.35 8.55 -20.08
C ALA A 89 5.03 9.98 -19.65
N SER A 90 3.95 10.58 -20.18
CA SER A 90 3.50 11.93 -19.75
C SER A 90 3.04 11.94 -18.30
N ALA A 91 2.20 10.98 -17.91
CA ALA A 91 1.67 10.88 -16.56
C ALA A 91 2.78 10.68 -15.51
N LEU A 92 3.86 9.94 -15.84
CA LEU A 92 5.04 9.81 -14.96
C LEU A 92 5.78 11.14 -14.79
N SER A 93 5.88 11.94 -15.85
CA SER A 93 6.45 13.30 -15.74
C SER A 93 5.61 14.17 -14.80
N ASP A 94 4.28 14.05 -14.88
CA ASP A 94 3.37 14.81 -14.02
C ASP A 94 3.44 14.34 -12.56
N ILE A 95 3.55 13.03 -12.30
CA ILE A 95 3.84 12.50 -10.96
C ILE A 95 5.18 13.04 -10.42
N ALA A 96 6.22 13.05 -11.24
CA ALA A 96 7.53 13.55 -10.82
C ALA A 96 7.47 15.04 -10.41
N LYS A 97 6.73 15.86 -11.16
CA LYS A 97 6.48 17.27 -10.80
C LYS A 97 5.64 17.36 -9.51
N ALA A 98 4.53 16.64 -9.43
CA ALA A 98 3.66 16.65 -8.28
C ALA A 98 4.38 16.24 -6.99
N SER A 99 5.29 15.26 -7.06
CA SER A 99 6.07 14.76 -5.92
C SER A 99 7.00 15.81 -5.29
N GLN A 100 7.19 16.96 -5.91
CA GLN A 100 7.96 18.08 -5.33
C GLN A 100 7.11 18.90 -4.35
N SER A 101 5.79 18.80 -4.41
CA SER A 101 4.86 19.49 -3.52
C SER A 101 4.50 18.61 -2.30
N PRO A 102 4.07 19.21 -1.18
CA PRO A 102 3.46 18.47 -0.09
C PRO A 102 2.23 17.68 -0.57
N CYS A 103 1.96 16.54 0.04
CA CYS A 103 0.77 15.76 -0.24
C CYS A 103 -0.20 15.85 0.94
N THR A 104 -1.36 16.43 0.71
CA THR A 104 -2.52 16.34 1.59
C THR A 104 -3.56 15.49 0.87
N PHE A 105 -3.81 14.31 1.40
CA PHE A 105 -4.79 13.40 0.80
C PHE A 105 -6.20 13.95 1.06
N HIS A 106 -6.94 14.21 -0.02
CA HIS A 106 -8.34 14.58 0.09
C HIS A 106 -9.19 13.32 0.23
N PHE A 107 -10.16 13.37 1.13
CA PHE A 107 -11.15 12.31 1.21
C PHE A 107 -11.92 12.28 -0.11
N VAL A 108 -11.73 11.20 -0.86
CA VAL A 108 -12.51 10.93 -2.05
C VAL A 108 -13.63 9.99 -1.62
N ALA A 109 -14.86 10.55 -1.57
CA ALA A 109 -16.03 9.70 -1.39
C ALA A 109 -16.04 8.67 -2.52
N ARG A 110 -15.70 7.44 -2.20
CA ARG A 110 -15.88 6.33 -3.13
C ARG A 110 -17.38 6.03 -3.25
N VAL A 111 -17.81 5.61 -4.42
CA VAL A 111 -19.07 4.89 -4.51
C VAL A 111 -18.96 3.77 -3.48
N PRO A 112 -19.93 3.60 -2.57
CA PRO A 112 -19.85 2.60 -1.53
C PRO A 112 -19.38 1.27 -2.11
N PHE A 113 -18.40 0.64 -1.46
CA PHE A 113 -17.82 -0.64 -1.86
C PHE A 113 -17.05 -0.69 -3.20
N ALA A 114 -16.92 0.42 -3.92
CA ALA A 114 -16.10 0.50 -5.12
C ALA A 114 -14.65 0.91 -4.80
N LEU A 115 -13.72 0.57 -5.70
CA LEU A 115 -12.37 1.12 -5.66
C LEU A 115 -12.42 2.64 -5.88
N ALA A 116 -11.53 3.37 -5.22
CA ALA A 116 -11.37 4.79 -5.50
C ALA A 116 -11.04 5.00 -7.00
N PRO A 117 -11.57 6.07 -7.63
CA PRO A 117 -11.52 6.23 -9.09
C PRO A 117 -10.12 6.25 -9.68
N TYR A 118 -9.08 6.51 -8.88
CA TYR A 118 -7.69 6.63 -9.38
C TYR A 118 -6.84 5.37 -9.20
N GLN A 119 -7.32 4.38 -8.48
CA GLN A 119 -6.47 3.24 -8.05
C GLN A 119 -5.93 2.41 -9.20
N GLN A 120 -6.67 2.27 -10.30
CA GLN A 120 -6.20 1.49 -11.45
C GLN A 120 -5.06 2.21 -12.18
N GLY A 121 -5.21 3.52 -12.38
CA GLY A 121 -4.16 4.36 -12.95
C GLY A 121 -2.90 4.36 -12.07
N TRP A 122 -3.04 4.56 -10.77
CA TRP A 122 -1.92 4.50 -9.82
C TRP A 122 -1.21 3.15 -9.81
N ARG A 123 -1.96 2.06 -9.88
CA ARG A 123 -1.38 0.70 -9.95
C ARG A 123 -0.54 0.52 -11.20
N LEU A 124 -1.01 0.97 -12.36
CA LEU A 124 -0.23 0.86 -13.59
C LEU A 124 1.01 1.75 -13.54
N LEU A 125 0.89 2.97 -13.01
CA LEU A 125 2.03 3.90 -12.85
C LEU A 125 3.10 3.32 -11.90
N GLY A 126 2.70 2.69 -10.80
CA GLY A 126 3.62 1.98 -9.90
C GLY A 126 4.39 0.86 -10.61
N ARG A 127 3.68 0.01 -11.36
CA ARG A 127 4.31 -1.06 -12.18
C ARG A 127 5.26 -0.50 -13.23
N VAL A 128 4.92 0.60 -13.87
CA VAL A 128 5.80 1.22 -14.87
C VAL A 128 7.06 1.77 -14.21
N LEU A 129 6.98 2.32 -13.01
CA LEU A 129 8.16 2.74 -12.25
C LEU A 129 9.06 1.54 -11.89
N GLU A 130 8.48 0.43 -11.42
CA GLU A 130 9.18 -0.84 -11.19
C GLU A 130 9.94 -1.30 -12.45
N TRP A 131 9.26 -1.38 -13.59
CA TRP A 131 9.90 -1.81 -14.85
C TRP A 131 11.01 -0.88 -15.32
N ARG A 132 10.88 0.42 -15.10
CA ARG A 132 11.96 1.37 -15.39
C ARG A 132 13.18 1.13 -14.52
N ILE A 133 12.98 0.85 -13.23
CA ILE A 133 14.08 0.48 -12.33
C ILE A 133 14.80 -0.77 -12.85
N ASP A 134 14.03 -1.80 -13.23
CA ASP A 134 14.59 -3.06 -13.77
C ASP A 134 15.39 -2.82 -15.05
N GLU A 135 14.85 -2.05 -16.01
CA GLU A 135 15.53 -1.73 -17.27
C GLU A 135 16.81 -0.90 -17.03
N ASP A 136 16.73 0.12 -16.18
CA ASP A 136 17.87 0.98 -15.83
C ASP A 136 18.96 0.18 -15.08
N CYS A 137 18.60 -0.68 -14.14
CA CYS A 137 19.54 -1.58 -13.46
C CYS A 137 20.20 -2.55 -14.44
N ALA A 138 19.46 -3.12 -15.38
CA ALA A 138 19.98 -4.03 -16.40
C ALA A 138 20.93 -3.32 -17.36
N ALA A 139 20.70 -2.05 -17.64
CA ALA A 139 21.57 -1.19 -18.48
C ALA A 139 22.73 -0.54 -17.70
N ALA A 140 22.90 -0.83 -16.41
CA ALA A 140 23.84 -0.17 -15.49
C ALA A 140 23.62 1.36 -15.39
N ASN A 141 22.45 1.87 -15.74
CA ASN A 141 22.02 3.26 -15.53
C ASN A 141 21.50 3.46 -14.10
N TYR A 142 22.41 3.33 -13.11
CA TYR A 142 21.99 3.39 -11.69
C TYR A 142 21.45 4.76 -11.30
N ASP A 143 21.80 5.83 -11.99
CA ASP A 143 21.23 7.15 -11.74
C ASP A 143 19.74 7.21 -12.08
N GLY A 144 19.35 6.68 -13.23
CA GLY A 144 17.94 6.57 -13.62
C GLY A 144 17.14 5.62 -12.70
N ALA A 145 17.75 4.49 -12.32
CA ALA A 145 17.13 3.54 -11.39
C ALA A 145 16.87 4.18 -10.02
N ILE A 146 17.84 4.94 -9.49
CA ILE A 146 17.72 5.66 -8.21
C ILE A 146 16.61 6.71 -8.28
N ASP A 147 16.56 7.51 -9.35
CA ASP A 147 15.52 8.54 -9.50
C ASP A 147 14.12 7.93 -9.57
N SER A 148 13.97 6.83 -10.32
CA SER A 148 12.71 6.09 -10.39
C SER A 148 12.32 5.45 -9.06
N ALA A 149 13.27 4.91 -8.29
CA ALA A 149 13.01 4.31 -6.99
C ALA A 149 12.63 5.35 -5.93
N ILE A 150 13.30 6.49 -5.90
CA ILE A 150 12.95 7.61 -5.00
C ILE A 150 11.54 8.13 -5.34
N LEU A 151 11.24 8.29 -6.63
CA LEU A 151 9.93 8.73 -7.09
C LEU A 151 8.82 7.75 -6.70
N ALA A 152 9.03 6.45 -6.95
CA ALA A 152 8.09 5.39 -6.61
C ALA A 152 7.84 5.33 -5.09
N THR A 153 8.90 5.46 -4.28
CA THR A 153 8.79 5.47 -2.82
C THR A 153 8.03 6.70 -2.30
N LYS A 154 8.32 7.89 -2.83
CA LYS A 154 7.59 9.12 -2.48
C LYS A 154 6.11 9.01 -2.85
N PHE A 155 5.84 8.63 -4.09
CA PHE A 155 4.47 8.45 -4.61
C PHE A 155 3.71 7.42 -3.77
N GLY A 156 4.30 6.25 -3.52
CA GLY A 156 3.69 5.22 -2.70
C GLY A 156 3.37 5.67 -1.28
N PHE A 157 4.30 6.36 -0.61
CA PHE A 157 4.09 6.85 0.75
C PHE A 157 3.09 8.01 0.84
N ASP A 158 3.01 8.84 -0.19
CA ASP A 158 1.97 9.86 -0.30
C ASP A 158 0.57 9.23 -0.43
N LEU A 159 0.42 8.11 -1.17
CA LEU A 159 -0.85 7.37 -1.26
C LEU A 159 -1.29 6.77 0.07
N CYS A 160 -0.38 6.54 1.02
CA CYS A 160 -0.72 6.09 2.36
C CYS A 160 -1.60 7.10 3.14
N GLY A 161 -1.78 8.32 2.66
CA GLY A 161 -2.71 9.29 3.23
C GLY A 161 -4.19 8.96 3.02
N GLY A 162 -4.51 8.00 2.13
CA GLY A 162 -5.87 7.51 1.89
C GLY A 162 -6.34 6.47 2.89
N GLY A 163 -7.41 5.74 2.55
CA GLY A 163 -7.87 4.60 3.35
C GLY A 163 -6.95 3.37 3.22
N PRO A 164 -7.27 2.26 3.90
CA PRO A 164 -6.43 1.04 3.90
C PRO A 164 -6.13 0.49 2.50
N SER A 165 -7.05 0.64 1.56
CA SER A 165 -6.88 0.21 0.18
C SER A 165 -5.83 1.02 -0.57
N ASP A 166 -5.86 2.36 -0.42
CA ASP A 166 -4.89 3.28 -1.02
C ASP A 166 -3.52 3.12 -0.36
N ALA A 167 -3.49 2.99 0.96
CA ALA A 167 -2.28 2.73 1.72
C ALA A 167 -1.63 1.40 1.30
N SER A 168 -2.41 0.32 1.16
CA SER A 168 -1.89 -0.97 0.68
C SER A 168 -1.29 -0.87 -0.71
N LEU A 169 -1.93 -0.13 -1.62
CA LEU A 169 -1.38 0.13 -2.95
C LEU A 169 -0.06 0.92 -2.88
N GLY A 170 -0.05 1.99 -2.07
CA GLY A 170 1.13 2.82 -1.90
C GLY A 170 2.32 2.04 -1.31
N LEU A 171 2.08 1.22 -0.30
CA LEU A 171 3.09 0.36 0.32
C LEU A 171 3.62 -0.69 -0.68
N THR A 172 2.75 -1.24 -1.53
CA THR A 172 3.16 -2.16 -2.61
C THR A 172 4.09 -1.46 -3.59
N ILE A 173 3.74 -0.26 -4.07
CA ILE A 173 4.57 0.50 -5.01
C ILE A 173 5.97 0.77 -4.42
N ALA A 174 6.05 1.15 -3.15
CA ALA A 174 7.32 1.40 -2.47
C ALA A 174 8.15 0.12 -2.29
N ASP A 175 7.51 -1.02 -1.96
CA ASP A 175 8.21 -2.30 -1.77
C ASP A 175 8.69 -2.89 -3.10
N ASP A 176 7.90 -2.80 -4.18
CA ASP A 176 8.27 -3.24 -5.53
C ASP A 176 9.50 -2.47 -6.04
N ALA A 177 9.53 -1.15 -5.86
CA ALA A 177 10.68 -0.32 -6.22
C ALA A 177 11.95 -0.74 -5.46
N ARG A 178 11.83 -1.07 -4.18
CA ARG A 178 12.94 -1.58 -3.36
C ARG A 178 13.41 -2.95 -3.87
N ILE A 179 12.49 -3.88 -4.18
CA ILE A 179 12.81 -5.22 -4.68
C ILE A 179 13.62 -5.14 -5.96
N SER A 180 13.21 -4.27 -6.89
CA SER A 180 13.91 -4.09 -8.17
C SER A 180 15.30 -3.44 -8.00
N LEU A 181 15.47 -2.52 -7.05
CA LEU A 181 16.72 -1.77 -6.88
C LEU A 181 17.76 -2.49 -6.03
N ALA A 182 17.35 -3.14 -4.92
CA ALA A 182 18.23 -3.67 -3.89
C ALA A 182 19.35 -4.59 -4.42
N PRO A 183 19.11 -5.49 -5.41
CA PRO A 183 20.15 -6.35 -5.97
C PRO A 183 21.30 -5.61 -6.65
N SER A 184 21.14 -4.31 -6.92
CA SER A 184 22.14 -3.49 -7.62
C SER A 184 22.99 -2.61 -6.69
N LEU A 185 22.70 -2.57 -5.37
CA LEU A 185 23.39 -1.67 -4.43
C LEU A 185 24.91 -1.82 -4.44
N THR A 186 25.40 -3.06 -4.50
CA THR A 186 26.84 -3.36 -4.47
C THR A 186 27.57 -2.82 -5.71
N LYS A 187 26.86 -2.55 -6.81
CA LYS A 187 27.41 -2.03 -8.06
C LYS A 187 27.43 -0.50 -8.13
N MET A 188 26.71 0.18 -7.24
CA MET A 188 26.60 1.64 -7.22
C MET A 188 27.86 2.30 -6.66
N THR A 189 28.16 3.51 -7.11
CA THR A 189 29.21 4.35 -6.56
C THR A 189 28.83 4.93 -5.19
N PRO A 190 29.79 5.39 -4.35
CA PRO A 190 29.49 6.05 -3.09
C PRO A 190 28.54 7.24 -3.25
N GLY A 191 28.70 8.06 -4.29
CA GLY A 191 27.83 9.20 -4.59
C GLY A 191 26.40 8.79 -4.89
N GLN A 192 26.19 7.70 -5.66
CA GLN A 192 24.89 7.12 -5.96
C GLN A 192 24.22 6.57 -4.71
N LEU A 193 24.94 5.82 -3.88
CA LEU A 193 24.44 5.28 -2.61
C LEU A 193 24.01 6.39 -1.65
N LYS A 194 24.80 7.47 -1.55
CA LYS A 194 24.43 8.65 -0.75
C LYS A 194 23.14 9.29 -1.26
N ARG A 195 23.03 9.50 -2.59
CA ARG A 195 21.82 10.08 -3.20
C ARG A 195 20.57 9.21 -2.93
N LEU A 196 20.71 7.91 -3.09
CA LEU A 196 19.65 6.95 -2.76
C LEU A 196 19.23 7.06 -1.30
N SER A 197 20.19 6.95 -0.38
CA SER A 197 19.93 7.01 1.07
C SER A 197 19.17 8.29 1.46
N VAL A 198 19.67 9.46 1.04
CA VAL A 198 19.03 10.75 1.32
C VAL A 198 17.62 10.83 0.71
N GLY A 199 17.44 10.37 -0.53
CA GLY A 199 16.16 10.42 -1.22
C GLY A 199 15.11 9.51 -0.58
N ILE A 200 15.49 8.31 -0.17
CA ILE A 200 14.59 7.36 0.51
C ILE A 200 14.26 7.82 1.93
N GLN A 201 15.23 8.39 2.67
CA GLN A 201 14.95 9.00 3.98
C GLN A 201 13.93 10.14 3.87
N ALA A 202 14.09 11.02 2.88
CA ALA A 202 13.12 12.09 2.62
C ALA A 202 11.73 11.54 2.24
N ALA A 203 11.67 10.43 1.51
CA ALA A 203 10.41 9.77 1.19
C ALA A 203 9.74 9.15 2.44
N LEU A 204 10.51 8.53 3.34
CA LEU A 204 10.00 8.01 4.61
C LEU A 204 9.32 9.09 5.47
N GLN A 205 9.87 10.31 5.48
CA GLN A 205 9.29 11.44 6.22
C GLN A 205 7.95 11.91 5.64
N ARG A 206 7.66 11.61 4.38
CA ARG A 206 6.38 11.96 3.72
C ARG A 206 5.26 10.99 4.04
N LYS A 207 5.60 9.78 4.50
CA LYS A 207 4.61 8.75 4.75
C LYS A 207 3.60 9.22 5.78
N ALA A 208 2.32 9.19 5.40
CA ALA A 208 1.23 9.51 6.30
C ALA A 208 1.21 8.57 7.52
N PRO A 209 0.95 9.09 8.73
CA PRO A 209 0.82 8.25 9.92
C PRO A 209 -0.41 7.35 9.80
N VAL A 210 -0.37 6.21 10.48
CA VAL A 210 -1.51 5.26 10.51
C VAL A 210 -2.81 5.94 10.96
N SER A 211 -2.73 6.94 11.83
CA SER A 211 -3.91 7.73 12.25
C SER A 211 -4.66 8.39 11.09
N ALA A 212 -3.95 8.91 10.09
CA ALA A 212 -4.58 9.51 8.91
C ALA A 212 -5.33 8.44 8.08
N ILE A 213 -4.74 7.25 7.92
CA ILE A 213 -5.39 6.10 7.26
C ILE A 213 -6.66 5.71 8.00
N VAL A 214 -6.59 5.66 9.34
CA VAL A 214 -7.72 5.34 10.22
C VAL A 214 -8.83 6.38 10.13
N ASP A 215 -8.49 7.66 10.08
CA ASP A 215 -9.47 8.74 9.98
C ASP A 215 -10.21 8.71 8.64
N ASN A 216 -9.53 8.40 7.55
CA ASN A 216 -10.16 8.18 6.25
C ASN A 216 -11.05 6.93 6.24
N GLU A 217 -10.61 5.83 6.86
CA GLU A 217 -11.43 4.62 6.95
C GLU A 217 -12.68 4.82 7.80
N ALA A 218 -12.59 5.55 8.91
CA ALA A 218 -13.75 5.90 9.71
C ALA A 218 -14.81 6.67 8.91
N GLN A 219 -14.40 7.52 7.97
CA GLN A 219 -15.33 8.20 7.06
C GLN A 219 -15.96 7.22 6.05
N ASN A 220 -15.15 6.32 5.47
CA ASN A 220 -15.65 5.28 4.57
C ASN A 220 -16.68 4.37 5.25
N ILE A 221 -16.43 3.94 6.49
CA ILE A 221 -17.36 3.12 7.28
C ILE A 221 -18.71 3.82 7.44
N ARG A 222 -18.71 5.12 7.71
CA ARG A 222 -19.97 5.89 7.82
C ARG A 222 -20.73 5.97 6.51
N LEU A 223 -20.02 6.10 5.38
CA LEU A 223 -20.66 6.08 4.05
C LEU A 223 -21.23 4.69 3.73
N ASP A 224 -20.49 3.64 4.05
CA ASP A 224 -20.93 2.26 3.84
C ASP A 224 -22.18 1.97 4.70
N GLU A 225 -22.17 2.41 5.96
CA GLU A 225 -23.33 2.31 6.84
C GLU A 225 -24.55 3.05 6.29
N GLN A 226 -24.36 4.30 5.83
CA GLN A 226 -25.46 5.06 5.24
C GLN A 226 -26.04 4.34 4.02
N THR A 227 -25.21 3.73 3.18
CA THR A 227 -25.68 2.94 2.04
C THR A 227 -26.51 1.72 2.45
N LEU A 228 -26.11 1.03 3.54
CA LEU A 228 -26.87 -0.08 4.09
C LEU A 228 -28.22 0.38 4.65
N ARG A 229 -28.27 1.54 5.30
CA ARG A 229 -29.49 2.16 5.81
C ARG A 229 -30.45 2.53 4.68
N ASP A 230 -29.91 3.20 3.64
CA ASP A 230 -30.68 3.61 2.46
C ASP A 230 -31.27 2.38 1.74
N ALA A 231 -30.48 1.29 1.59
CA ALA A 231 -30.97 0.05 1.00
C ALA A 231 -32.08 -0.61 1.84
N ALA A 232 -31.98 -0.56 3.18
CA ALA A 232 -32.99 -1.09 4.07
C ALA A 232 -34.28 -0.23 4.07
N GLU A 233 -34.15 1.07 3.87
CA GLU A 233 -35.28 2.01 3.84
C GLU A 233 -36.06 1.91 2.51
N HIS A 234 -35.37 1.65 1.39
CA HIS A 234 -35.94 1.63 0.04
C HIS A 234 -36.11 0.24 -0.56
N ASP A 235 -35.86 -0.83 0.21
CA ASP A 235 -35.92 -2.25 -0.24
C ASP A 235 -35.02 -2.54 -1.47
N ASP A 236 -33.84 -1.88 -1.53
CA ASP A 236 -32.92 -1.96 -2.69
C ASP A 236 -31.80 -3.00 -2.52
N PHE A 237 -32.13 -4.13 -1.94
CA PHE A 237 -31.15 -5.19 -1.59
C PHE A 237 -30.57 -5.90 -2.80
N LYS A 238 -31.29 -5.94 -3.92
CA LYS A 238 -30.81 -6.56 -5.15
C LYS A 238 -29.63 -5.79 -5.75
N GLU A 239 -29.74 -4.47 -5.77
CA GLU A 239 -28.64 -3.61 -6.25
C GLU A 239 -27.45 -3.65 -5.26
N LEU A 240 -27.74 -3.66 -3.97
CA LEU A 240 -26.73 -3.81 -2.94
C LEU A 240 -25.94 -5.13 -3.10
N THR A 241 -26.61 -6.26 -3.30
CA THR A 241 -25.96 -7.56 -3.53
C THR A 241 -25.10 -7.55 -4.79
N LYS A 242 -25.55 -6.90 -5.85
CA LYS A 242 -24.80 -6.78 -7.10
C LYS A 242 -23.55 -5.94 -6.93
N GLN A 243 -23.59 -4.87 -6.13
CA GLN A 243 -22.46 -4.00 -5.84
C GLN A 243 -21.42 -4.70 -4.94
N LEU A 244 -21.87 -5.42 -3.91
CA LEU A 244 -21.00 -6.07 -2.92
C LEU A 244 -20.47 -7.44 -3.37
N GLY A 245 -21.12 -8.05 -4.36
CA GLY A 245 -20.78 -9.39 -4.83
C GLY A 245 -21.26 -10.52 -3.92
N PRO A 246 -21.02 -11.78 -4.33
CA PRO A 246 -21.62 -12.95 -3.68
C PRO A 246 -21.11 -13.22 -2.26
N GLY A 247 -19.92 -12.72 -1.90
CA GLY A 247 -19.31 -12.99 -0.59
C GLY A 247 -20.05 -12.39 0.59
N VAL A 248 -20.91 -11.41 0.36
CA VAL A 248 -21.72 -10.72 1.41
C VAL A 248 -23.21 -11.04 1.33
N LYS A 249 -23.60 -11.91 0.39
CA LYS A 249 -25.00 -12.22 0.14
C LYS A 249 -25.79 -12.58 1.41
N GLU A 250 -25.25 -13.44 2.26
CA GLU A 250 -25.93 -13.85 3.49
C GLU A 250 -26.18 -12.68 4.46
N ALA A 251 -25.25 -11.70 4.48
CA ALA A 251 -25.42 -10.53 5.32
C ALA A 251 -26.47 -9.57 4.74
N VAL A 252 -26.54 -9.46 3.41
CA VAL A 252 -27.59 -8.69 2.72
C VAL A 252 -28.94 -9.35 2.87
N ASP A 253 -29.04 -10.68 2.70
CA ASP A 253 -30.26 -11.45 2.92
C ASP A 253 -30.81 -11.25 4.34
N TYR A 254 -29.93 -11.26 5.35
CA TYR A 254 -30.36 -10.98 6.72
C TYR A 254 -30.91 -9.56 6.89
N LEU A 255 -30.26 -8.56 6.30
CA LEU A 255 -30.74 -7.17 6.35
C LEU A 255 -32.11 -7.05 5.66
N HIS A 256 -32.30 -7.74 4.53
CA HIS A 256 -33.58 -7.85 3.84
C HIS A 256 -34.66 -8.50 4.73
N ASP A 257 -34.32 -9.57 5.45
CA ASP A 257 -35.32 -10.28 6.33
C ASP A 257 -35.79 -9.42 7.50
N ILE A 258 -35.03 -8.42 7.91
CA ILE A 258 -35.36 -7.54 9.03
C ILE A 258 -35.81 -6.14 8.64
N HIS A 259 -35.78 -5.76 7.33
CA HIS A 259 -35.99 -4.38 6.90
C HIS A 259 -37.32 -3.75 7.30
N GLY A 260 -38.39 -4.53 7.42
CA GLY A 260 -39.68 -4.07 7.92
C GLY A 260 -39.81 -4.00 9.47
N ASN A 261 -38.72 -4.25 10.22
CA ASN A 261 -38.73 -4.26 11.67
C ASN A 261 -37.77 -3.22 12.25
N GLU A 262 -38.27 -2.05 12.59
CA GLU A 262 -37.51 -0.91 13.10
C GLU A 262 -36.59 -1.26 14.29
N SER A 263 -37.10 -2.06 15.25
CA SER A 263 -36.31 -2.44 16.43
C SER A 263 -35.13 -3.34 16.08
N LYS A 264 -35.33 -4.30 15.17
CA LYS A 264 -34.23 -5.17 14.70
C LYS A 264 -33.20 -4.39 13.85
N LEU A 265 -33.67 -3.48 12.97
CA LEU A 265 -32.81 -2.61 12.20
C LEU A 265 -31.98 -1.70 13.12
N ALA A 266 -32.58 -1.06 14.10
CA ALA A 266 -31.85 -0.23 15.06
C ALA A 266 -30.81 -1.03 15.84
N ALA A 267 -31.13 -2.25 16.27
CA ALA A 267 -30.17 -3.13 16.94
C ALA A 267 -29.00 -3.56 16.01
N TYR A 268 -29.34 -3.85 14.75
CA TYR A 268 -28.36 -4.20 13.73
C TYR A 268 -27.33 -3.06 13.49
N PHE A 269 -27.81 -1.86 13.20
CA PHE A 269 -26.93 -0.72 12.92
C PHE A 269 -26.12 -0.29 14.16
N LYS A 270 -26.73 -0.31 15.34
CA LYS A 270 -26.02 -0.08 16.60
C LYS A 270 -24.87 -1.08 16.80
N GLY A 271 -25.09 -2.35 16.44
CA GLY A 271 -24.05 -3.38 16.49
C GLY A 271 -22.95 -3.15 15.46
N PHE A 272 -23.30 -2.73 14.24
CA PHE A 272 -22.36 -2.41 13.18
C PHE A 272 -21.46 -1.22 13.54
N GLU A 273 -22.04 -0.12 14.03
CA GLU A 273 -21.33 1.04 14.54
C GLU A 273 -20.34 0.66 15.65
N ALA A 274 -20.79 -0.12 16.63
CA ALA A 274 -19.96 -0.53 17.77
C ALA A 274 -18.73 -1.35 17.33
N GLU A 275 -18.87 -2.24 16.35
CA GLU A 275 -17.72 -3.00 15.78
C GLU A 275 -16.77 -2.07 14.99
N GLY A 276 -17.30 -1.12 14.22
CA GLY A 276 -16.51 -0.10 13.53
C GLY A 276 -15.72 0.79 14.49
N ASP A 277 -16.37 1.30 15.52
CA ASP A 277 -15.75 2.12 16.56
C ASP A 277 -14.66 1.34 17.32
N GLN A 278 -14.89 0.07 17.61
CA GLN A 278 -13.89 -0.79 18.26
C GLN A 278 -12.64 -0.94 17.39
N MET A 279 -12.80 -1.16 16.07
CA MET A 279 -11.68 -1.25 15.15
C MET A 279 -10.92 0.07 15.03
N VAL A 280 -11.64 1.17 14.81
CA VAL A 280 -11.06 2.52 14.70
C VAL A 280 -10.28 2.86 15.97
N LYS A 281 -10.87 2.58 17.13
CA LYS A 281 -10.20 2.81 18.43
C LYS A 281 -8.94 1.97 18.55
N TRP A 282 -9.00 0.68 18.24
CA TRP A 282 -7.83 -0.21 18.35
C TRP A 282 -6.70 0.27 17.43
N LEU A 283 -7.01 0.63 16.18
CA LEU A 283 -6.02 1.13 15.22
C LEU A 283 -5.39 2.46 15.67
N ARG A 284 -6.17 3.38 16.24
CA ARG A 284 -5.65 4.64 16.80
C ARG A 284 -4.72 4.38 17.98
N ASP A 285 -5.10 3.47 18.88
CA ASP A 285 -4.33 3.17 20.09
C ASP A 285 -3.06 2.36 19.78
N ASN A 286 -3.03 1.58 18.71
CA ASN A 286 -1.99 0.59 18.42
C ASN A 286 -1.22 0.82 17.11
N GLY A 287 -1.79 1.51 16.15
CA GLY A 287 -1.19 1.64 14.80
C GLY A 287 0.19 2.29 14.77
N ALA A 288 0.47 3.23 15.67
CA ALA A 288 1.77 3.87 15.79
C ALA A 288 2.77 3.13 16.69
N LYS A 289 2.32 2.11 17.44
CA LYS A 289 3.19 1.32 18.32
C LYS A 289 3.98 0.30 17.50
N PRO A 290 5.20 -0.03 17.91
CA PRO A 290 5.88 -1.22 17.42
C PRO A 290 5.01 -2.46 17.65
N LYS A 291 5.09 -3.45 16.75
CA LYS A 291 4.24 -4.64 16.84
C LYS A 291 4.30 -5.32 18.21
N ALA A 292 5.48 -5.45 18.80
CA ALA A 292 5.68 -6.05 20.11
C ALA A 292 4.95 -5.33 21.26
N GLY A 293 4.56 -4.07 21.06
CA GLY A 293 3.84 -3.25 22.05
C GLY A 293 2.35 -3.08 21.75
N ARG A 294 1.81 -3.76 20.72
CA ARG A 294 0.39 -3.69 20.38
C ARG A 294 -0.44 -4.61 21.26
N ASP A 295 -1.65 -4.16 21.57
CA ASP A 295 -2.65 -4.99 22.20
C ASP A 295 -3.12 -6.09 21.23
N THR A 296 -3.75 -7.14 21.76
CA THR A 296 -4.34 -8.21 20.93
C THR A 296 -5.33 -7.62 19.92
N GLU A 297 -5.19 -8.01 18.65
CA GLU A 297 -6.10 -7.60 17.57
C GLU A 297 -7.54 -8.01 17.89
N PRO A 298 -8.55 -7.12 17.69
CA PRO A 298 -9.94 -7.48 17.81
C PRO A 298 -10.29 -8.65 16.87
N LYS A 299 -11.00 -9.63 17.37
CA LYS A 299 -11.46 -10.75 16.55
C LYS A 299 -12.84 -10.41 15.99
N PHE A 300 -12.91 -10.18 14.71
CA PHE A 300 -14.18 -10.09 13.99
C PHE A 300 -14.59 -11.51 13.58
N ASP A 301 -15.46 -12.10 14.40
CA ASP A 301 -15.95 -13.45 14.14
C ASP A 301 -16.99 -13.42 13.01
N LYS A 302 -16.91 -14.39 12.07
CA LYS A 302 -17.95 -14.64 11.07
C LYS A 302 -19.25 -15.21 11.71
N GLY A 303 -19.32 -15.21 13.04
CA GLY A 303 -20.33 -15.89 13.85
C GLY A 303 -21.76 -15.61 13.42
N THR A 304 -22.55 -16.65 13.49
CA THR A 304 -23.98 -16.69 13.15
C THR A 304 -24.87 -15.90 14.13
N GLU A 305 -24.36 -15.64 15.33
CA GLU A 305 -25.16 -15.02 16.41
C GLU A 305 -25.34 -13.50 16.29
N ARG A 306 -24.47 -12.83 15.52
CA ARG A 306 -24.50 -11.38 15.32
C ARG A 306 -24.32 -11.04 13.84
N PRO A 307 -25.42 -10.90 13.11
CA PRO A 307 -25.39 -10.75 11.64
C PRO A 307 -24.60 -9.56 11.14
N TRP A 308 -24.54 -8.44 11.90
CA TRP A 308 -23.71 -7.27 11.56
C TRP A 308 -22.22 -7.58 11.58
N LYS A 309 -21.74 -8.59 12.33
CA LYS A 309 -20.34 -9.02 12.33
C LYS A 309 -19.87 -9.53 10.98
N ARG A 310 -20.76 -10.07 10.16
CA ARG A 310 -20.42 -10.52 8.81
C ARG A 310 -20.07 -9.34 7.91
N PHE A 311 -20.83 -8.25 7.98
CA PHE A 311 -20.46 -7.03 7.27
C PHE A 311 -19.19 -6.43 7.86
N ALA A 312 -19.08 -6.28 9.17
CA ALA A 312 -17.90 -5.79 9.83
C ALA A 312 -16.65 -6.56 9.42
N PHE A 313 -16.73 -7.89 9.33
CA PHE A 313 -15.63 -8.73 8.86
C PHE A 313 -15.17 -8.34 7.44
N HIS A 314 -16.08 -8.14 6.51
CA HIS A 314 -15.74 -7.80 5.13
C HIS A 314 -15.16 -6.40 4.99
N PHE A 315 -15.68 -5.42 5.71
CA PHE A 315 -15.30 -4.02 5.56
C PHE A 315 -14.10 -3.63 6.43
N PHE A 316 -13.97 -4.23 7.62
CA PHE A 316 -12.97 -3.81 8.59
C PHE A 316 -11.68 -4.64 8.53
N THR A 317 -11.72 -5.84 7.95
CA THR A 317 -10.55 -6.74 7.94
C THR A 317 -9.42 -6.28 7.01
N ALA A 318 -9.66 -5.35 6.09
CA ALA A 318 -8.60 -4.80 5.23
C ALA A 318 -7.54 -3.97 6.01
N ALA A 319 -7.92 -3.40 7.14
CA ALA A 319 -7.05 -2.53 7.92
C ALA A 319 -5.90 -3.29 8.61
N PHE A 320 -6.11 -4.52 9.07
CA PHE A 320 -5.08 -5.31 9.74
C PHE A 320 -3.98 -5.82 8.78
N PRO A 321 -4.31 -6.40 7.61
CA PRO A 321 -3.32 -6.73 6.60
C PRO A 321 -2.53 -5.49 6.15
N MET A 322 -3.17 -4.33 5.99
CA MET A 322 -2.50 -3.07 5.67
C MET A 322 -1.48 -2.70 6.74
N LEU A 323 -1.85 -2.81 8.03
CA LEU A 323 -0.92 -2.51 9.13
C LEU A 323 0.31 -3.44 9.14
N LYS A 324 0.12 -4.72 8.84
CA LYS A 324 1.24 -5.69 8.67
C LYS A 324 2.12 -5.32 7.46
N MET A 325 1.51 -4.89 6.36
CA MET A 325 2.25 -4.39 5.21
C MET A 325 3.03 -3.12 5.55
N ASP A 326 2.45 -2.23 6.35
CA ASP A 326 3.09 -1.00 6.80
C ASP A 326 4.36 -1.31 7.58
N ASP A 327 4.29 -2.16 8.62
CA ASP A 327 5.45 -2.59 9.40
C ASP A 327 6.54 -3.18 8.50
N ARG A 328 6.15 -4.08 7.60
CA ARG A 328 7.09 -4.76 6.70
C ARG A 328 7.76 -3.79 5.72
N THR A 329 6.99 -2.93 5.08
CA THR A 329 7.52 -1.99 4.10
C THR A 329 8.42 -0.95 4.77
N ILE A 330 8.06 -0.45 5.96
CA ILE A 330 8.91 0.45 6.73
C ILE A 330 10.21 -0.23 7.17
N ALA A 331 10.16 -1.47 7.70
CA ALA A 331 11.35 -2.21 8.06
C ALA A 331 12.30 -2.36 6.86
N ARG A 332 11.79 -2.84 5.73
CA ARG A 332 12.59 -3.06 4.52
C ARG A 332 13.12 -1.78 3.91
N THR A 333 12.36 -0.68 3.95
CA THR A 333 12.82 0.62 3.45
C THR A 333 13.96 1.17 4.32
N ARG A 334 13.87 1.03 5.65
CA ARG A 334 14.96 1.39 6.58
C ARG A 334 16.18 0.51 6.36
N LEU A 335 16.00 -0.80 6.18
CA LEU A 335 17.10 -1.72 5.84
C LEU A 335 17.76 -1.33 4.52
N LEU A 336 17.03 -0.87 3.50
CA LEU A 336 17.60 -0.34 2.26
C LEU A 336 18.53 0.85 2.53
N VAL A 337 18.11 1.80 3.36
CA VAL A 337 18.92 2.97 3.75
C VAL A 337 20.18 2.54 4.49
N ILE A 338 20.05 1.66 5.49
CA ILE A 338 21.18 1.19 6.30
C ILE A 338 22.20 0.46 5.41
N ASN A 339 21.74 -0.46 4.54
CA ASN A 339 22.61 -1.19 3.64
C ASN A 339 23.34 -0.24 2.66
N ALA A 340 22.63 0.74 2.09
CA ALA A 340 23.24 1.73 1.19
C ALA A 340 24.36 2.52 1.90
N GLU A 341 24.13 2.96 3.13
CA GLU A 341 25.13 3.72 3.90
C GLU A 341 26.32 2.84 4.33
N LEU A 342 26.09 1.58 4.74
CA LEU A 342 27.18 0.65 5.10
C LEU A 342 28.05 0.34 3.89
N ILE A 343 27.45 0.03 2.73
CA ILE A 343 28.18 -0.25 1.48
C ILE A 343 28.95 1.00 1.02
N LYS A 344 28.35 2.20 1.11
CA LYS A 344 29.00 3.47 0.81
C LYS A 344 30.24 3.66 1.66
N GLY A 345 30.12 3.54 2.98
CA GLY A 345 31.24 3.74 3.92
C GLY A 345 32.40 2.78 3.66
N ALA A 346 32.09 1.51 3.37
CA ALA A 346 33.10 0.52 3.03
C ALA A 346 33.85 0.87 1.72
N LYS A 347 33.17 1.35 0.69
CA LYS A 347 33.78 1.78 -0.58
C LYS A 347 34.67 3.01 -0.40
N GLU A 348 34.19 4.02 0.33
CA GLU A 348 34.98 5.24 0.65
C GLU A 348 36.26 4.92 1.44
N GLN A 349 36.21 3.96 2.35
CA GLN A 349 37.42 3.53 3.09
C GLN A 349 38.40 2.80 2.20
N ASN A 350 37.96 1.95 1.28
CA ASN A 350 38.81 1.26 0.32
C ASN A 350 39.53 2.25 -0.63
N GLU A 351 38.83 3.27 -1.10
CA GLU A 351 39.40 4.30 -1.97
C GLU A 351 40.47 5.14 -1.24
N THR A 352 40.29 5.40 0.06
CA THR A 352 41.17 6.31 0.82
C THR A 352 42.33 5.61 1.52
N LYS A 353 42.17 4.37 1.97
CA LYS A 353 43.15 3.68 2.81
C LYS A 353 43.77 2.43 2.18
N GLY A 354 43.23 1.93 1.06
CA GLY A 354 43.71 0.72 0.40
C GLY A 354 43.58 -0.57 1.27
N ASN A 355 42.88 -0.51 2.37
CA ASN A 355 42.67 -1.60 3.30
C ASN A 355 41.37 -2.32 3.04
N ALA A 356 41.27 -3.58 3.49
CA ALA A 356 40.02 -4.33 3.44
C ALA A 356 38.86 -3.53 4.06
N SER A 357 37.69 -3.57 3.40
CA SER A 357 36.46 -2.89 3.85
C SER A 357 36.21 -3.19 5.33
N THR A 358 36.12 -2.16 6.14
CA THR A 358 35.75 -2.28 7.56
C THR A 358 34.39 -1.64 7.74
N TYR A 359 33.44 -2.41 8.28
CA TYR A 359 32.14 -1.88 8.67
C TYR A 359 32.18 -1.37 10.11
N PRO A 360 31.35 -0.37 10.48
CA PRO A 360 31.31 0.11 11.86
C PRO A 360 30.87 -1.04 12.80
N PRO A 361 31.35 -1.07 14.05
CA PRO A 361 31.01 -2.16 15.00
C PRO A 361 29.55 -2.11 15.45
N THR A 362 28.90 -0.95 15.32
CA THR A 362 27.49 -0.72 15.71
C THR A 362 26.81 0.22 14.73
N LEU A 363 25.49 0.33 14.83
CA LEU A 363 24.69 1.29 14.07
C LEU A 363 24.48 2.63 14.80
N SER A 364 25.29 2.96 15.81
CA SER A 364 25.12 4.15 16.65
C SER A 364 25.21 5.48 15.91
N ASP A 365 25.93 5.51 14.79
CA ASP A 365 26.13 6.72 13.98
C ASP A 365 24.98 6.99 13.01
N PHE A 366 24.02 6.09 12.93
CA PHE A 366 22.84 6.25 12.10
C PHE A 366 21.73 7.01 12.84
N PRO A 367 20.86 7.76 12.13
CA PRO A 367 19.70 8.38 12.73
C PRO A 367 18.81 7.36 13.47
N HIS A 368 18.39 7.71 14.70
CA HIS A 368 17.66 6.79 15.58
C HIS A 368 16.37 6.25 14.95
N ASP A 369 15.66 7.05 14.19
CA ASP A 369 14.44 6.68 13.48
C ASP A 369 14.69 5.68 12.34
N ILE A 370 15.87 5.71 11.73
CA ILE A 370 16.27 4.78 10.66
C ILE A 370 16.67 3.41 11.23
N VAL A 371 17.38 3.38 12.36
CA VAL A 371 17.81 2.10 12.94
C VAL A 371 16.74 1.40 13.77
N LYS A 372 15.61 2.06 14.04
CA LYS A 372 14.52 1.51 14.85
C LYS A 372 13.68 0.51 14.04
N ASP A 373 13.66 -0.75 14.49
CA ASP A 373 12.83 -1.81 13.93
C ASP A 373 11.33 -1.57 14.28
N PRO A 374 10.41 -1.47 13.32
CA PRO A 374 8.99 -1.27 13.59
C PRO A 374 8.32 -2.47 14.30
N TYR A 375 8.93 -3.64 14.25
CA TYR A 375 8.41 -4.82 14.93
C TYR A 375 8.71 -4.79 16.43
N THR A 376 9.95 -4.51 16.83
CA THR A 376 10.39 -4.55 18.22
C THR A 376 10.41 -3.19 18.92
N GLY A 377 10.54 -2.10 18.14
CA GLY A 377 10.82 -0.76 18.66
C GLY A 377 12.26 -0.55 19.13
N LYS A 378 13.11 -1.58 19.04
CA LYS A 378 14.55 -1.56 19.33
C LYS A 378 15.34 -1.36 18.03
N PRO A 379 16.66 -1.13 18.08
CA PRO A 379 17.48 -1.14 16.87
C PRO A 379 17.41 -2.48 16.13
N PHE A 380 17.55 -2.45 14.80
CA PHE A 380 17.76 -3.65 14.00
C PHE A 380 18.92 -4.47 14.54
N LEU A 381 18.84 -5.78 14.35
CA LEU A 381 19.94 -6.67 14.67
C LEU A 381 21.07 -6.47 13.66
N TYR A 382 22.29 -6.31 14.16
CA TYR A 382 23.44 -6.00 13.33
C TYR A 382 24.66 -6.80 13.80
N HIS A 383 25.27 -7.50 12.88
CA HIS A 383 26.46 -8.31 13.12
C HIS A 383 27.50 -8.02 12.06
N VAL A 384 28.75 -7.93 12.49
CA VAL A 384 29.92 -7.79 11.60
C VAL A 384 30.89 -8.90 11.91
N GLU A 385 31.24 -9.66 10.90
CA GLU A 385 32.29 -10.66 11.00
C GLU A 385 33.27 -10.48 9.82
N LYS A 386 34.54 -10.15 10.16
CA LYS A 386 35.59 -9.85 9.16
C LYS A 386 35.18 -8.72 8.22
N ALA A 387 34.99 -9.02 6.94
CA ALA A 387 34.62 -8.06 5.90
C ALA A 387 33.15 -8.22 5.44
N VAL A 388 32.30 -8.87 6.25
CA VAL A 388 30.88 -9.12 5.95
C VAL A 388 30.02 -8.54 7.07
N PHE A 389 28.94 -7.91 6.72
CA PHE A 389 27.92 -7.48 7.67
C PHE A 389 26.58 -8.16 7.41
N SER A 390 25.77 -8.27 8.45
CA SER A 390 24.38 -8.66 8.37
C SER A 390 23.55 -7.68 9.19
N VAL A 391 22.50 -7.13 8.58
CA VAL A 391 21.52 -6.28 9.27
C VAL A 391 20.11 -6.77 8.91
N TYR A 392 19.27 -6.98 9.92
CA TYR A 392 17.94 -7.57 9.74
C TYR A 392 16.98 -7.19 10.87
N SER A 393 15.70 -7.35 10.59
CA SER A 393 14.59 -7.27 11.55
C SER A 393 14.15 -8.68 11.91
N VAL A 394 13.72 -8.87 13.16
CA VAL A 394 13.08 -10.12 13.60
C VAL A 394 11.73 -10.41 12.95
N GLY A 395 11.19 -9.46 12.17
CA GLY A 395 9.97 -9.68 11.41
C GLY A 395 8.71 -9.93 12.25
N GLU A 396 7.74 -10.56 11.62
CA GLU A 396 6.39 -10.71 12.17
C GLU A 396 6.30 -11.65 13.37
N ASN A 397 7.16 -12.66 13.46
CA ASN A 397 7.15 -13.64 14.55
C ASN A 397 7.79 -13.11 15.85
N LEU A 398 8.48 -11.96 15.80
CA LEU A 398 9.19 -11.31 16.93
C LEU A 398 10.30 -12.19 17.54
N ARG A 399 10.84 -13.14 16.80
CA ARG A 399 11.94 -14.02 17.20
C ARG A 399 13.15 -13.73 16.35
N ASP A 400 14.31 -13.86 16.92
CA ASP A 400 15.57 -13.80 16.20
C ASP A 400 15.88 -15.20 15.63
N ASP A 401 15.71 -15.35 14.33
CA ASP A 401 16.01 -16.56 13.57
C ASP A 401 17.39 -16.46 12.90
N ALA A 402 18.29 -15.64 13.48
CA ALA A 402 19.69 -15.43 13.06
C ALA A 402 19.82 -14.87 11.61
N GLY A 403 18.85 -14.11 11.18
CA GLY A 403 18.79 -13.52 9.83
C GLY A 403 18.40 -14.53 8.75
N ASP A 404 17.82 -15.68 9.12
CA ASP A 404 17.28 -16.63 8.17
C ASP A 404 15.97 -16.08 7.56
N THR A 405 15.92 -16.05 6.23
CA THR A 405 14.79 -15.58 5.43
C THR A 405 14.17 -16.74 4.71
N ASP A 406 13.51 -17.66 5.45
CA ASP A 406 12.83 -18.78 4.83
C ASP A 406 11.66 -18.30 3.96
N GLU A 407 11.64 -18.70 2.68
CA GLU A 407 10.58 -18.42 1.72
C GLU A 407 9.25 -19.12 2.08
N THR A 408 9.23 -20.02 3.06
CA THR A 408 8.04 -20.84 3.43
C THR A 408 7.04 -20.10 4.34
N PHE A 409 7.21 -18.80 4.61
CA PHE A 409 6.33 -17.97 5.45
C PHE A 409 6.28 -18.33 6.96
N THR A 410 7.09 -19.25 7.42
CA THR A 410 7.06 -19.71 8.82
C THR A 410 8.02 -18.96 9.74
N THR A 411 9.07 -18.37 9.18
CA THR A 411 10.13 -17.68 9.96
C THR A 411 10.58 -16.44 9.24
N PRO A 412 10.07 -15.31 9.40
CA PRO A 412 10.66 -14.27 8.60
C PRO A 412 11.41 -13.23 9.40
N ASP A 413 12.67 -13.48 9.62
CA ASP A 413 13.58 -12.35 9.70
C ASP A 413 13.56 -11.59 8.37
N LEU A 414 13.51 -10.27 8.42
CA LEU A 414 13.50 -9.44 7.22
C LEU A 414 14.91 -8.92 6.96
N LYS A 415 15.52 -9.39 5.90
CA LYS A 415 16.83 -8.98 5.43
C LYS A 415 16.72 -8.40 4.01
N LEU A 416 17.63 -7.53 3.65
CA LEU A 416 17.76 -7.07 2.27
C LEU A 416 18.54 -8.10 1.47
N GLU A 417 17.97 -8.59 0.38
CA GLU A 417 18.67 -9.48 -0.56
C GLU A 417 19.62 -8.66 -1.44
N LEU A 418 20.91 -8.77 -1.16
CA LEU A 418 21.96 -8.21 -1.99
C LEU A 418 22.46 -9.30 -2.94
N LYS A 419 22.61 -8.98 -4.24
CA LYS A 419 23.34 -9.85 -5.16
C LYS A 419 24.82 -9.53 -5.07
N GLU A 420 25.64 -10.54 -4.84
CA GLU A 420 27.10 -10.47 -4.92
C GLU A 420 27.60 -10.19 -6.35
#